data_5869c87d3e78daa739a14c23c4a941af
#
_entry.id   5869c87d3e78daa739a14c23c4a941af
#
_cell.length_a   1.000
_cell.length_b   1.000
_cell.length_c   1.000
_cell.angle_alpha   90.00
_cell.angle_beta   90.00
_cell.angle_gamma   90.00
#
_symmetry.space_group_name_H-M   'P 1'
#
loop_
_entity.id
_entity.type
_entity.pdbx_description
1 polymer ?
#
loop_
_entity_poly.entity_id
_entity_poly.type
_entity_poly.pdbx_seq_one_letter_code
_entity_poly.pdbx_strand_id
1 'polypeptide(L)'
;MKNVTYFFILFLLTLTTPLFADKNSNEEVLKRLDRVIDNKTACHVQKEKEIVDLKQRLHRFKDNREKYELCGSLFNAYLHYQADSALYYINGKMNLLPLLNHPELKNEIVINRAEVMGVMGMYNEALEQLERVDPLELERETLAYYYRTYRAYYGWVADYTTNDAEKVKYLKKTDAYRDSILIATDPCVDRSIVWAEKKIINGKVDSALVILSDLLKETPDERQKGYIYYTLSEAYDMRGDIQKEIYYLALTAITDLKSSIREYASLQKLAQLMYEVGDLDRVYKYLNCSMEDAVACNARLRFIEVTQFFPIIDKAYKLKEEKERQISRTLLISVSLLSLFLLAAIFYLYRWMKKLSVMRRNLSLANQQMQEVNAELAQTGKIKEVYIARYLDRCVIYLDKLEFYRRSLAKLAMASRIDDLFKAIKSEQFIRDERKDFYNEFDKSFLELFPHFITSFNELLVEEGRIYPKSGELLTTELRIFALIRLGVTDSNRIAHFLGYSLATIYNYRSKMRNKAIGNKETFEQEVMNL
;
A
#
# COMPACT_ATOMS: atom_id res chain seq x y z
N MET A 1 -23.39 17.80 52.45
CA MET A 1 -23.55 17.16 51.14
C MET A 1 -22.69 17.80 50.03
N LYS A 2 -22.45 19.11 49.99
CA LYS A 2 -21.61 19.75 48.94
C LYS A 2 -20.12 19.32 48.95
N ASN A 3 -19.54 19.03 50.10
CA ASN A 3 -18.12 18.67 50.20
C ASN A 3 -17.80 17.22 49.78
N VAL A 4 -18.77 16.30 49.83
CA VAL A 4 -18.61 14.90 49.38
C VAL A 4 -18.64 14.82 47.86
N THR A 5 -19.43 15.67 47.21
CA THR A 5 -19.51 15.73 45.73
C THR A 5 -18.21 16.27 45.10
N TYR A 6 -17.56 17.23 45.76
CA TYR A 6 -16.26 17.75 45.30
C TYR A 6 -15.12 16.74 45.49
N PHE A 7 -15.17 15.93 46.54
CA PHE A 7 -14.17 14.87 46.76
C PHE A 7 -14.30 13.73 45.75
N PHE A 8 -15.52 13.39 45.36
CA PHE A 8 -15.80 12.36 44.34
C PHE A 8 -15.42 12.83 42.93
N ILE A 9 -15.64 14.10 42.61
CA ILE A 9 -15.24 14.69 41.34
C ILE A 9 -13.70 14.82 41.24
N LEU A 10 -13.02 15.17 42.35
CA LEU A 10 -11.55 15.23 42.39
C LEU A 10 -10.92 13.83 42.31
N PHE A 11 -11.55 12.80 42.92
CA PHE A 11 -11.10 11.41 42.87
C PHE A 11 -11.33 10.77 41.49
N LEU A 12 -12.40 11.13 40.78
CA LEU A 12 -12.60 10.72 39.36
C LEU A 12 -11.62 11.40 38.43
N LEU A 13 -11.23 12.65 38.66
CA LEU A 13 -10.24 13.38 37.88
C LEU A 13 -8.81 12.84 38.05
N THR A 14 -8.46 12.31 39.22
CA THR A 14 -7.14 11.71 39.47
C THR A 14 -6.98 10.29 38.91
N LEU A 15 -8.08 9.55 38.68
CA LEU A 15 -8.06 8.23 38.03
C LEU A 15 -7.99 8.27 36.52
N THR A 16 -8.27 9.42 35.90
CA THR A 16 -8.29 9.53 34.42
C THR A 16 -7.00 10.15 33.84
N THR A 17 -6.14 10.76 34.66
CA THR A 17 -4.94 11.46 34.17
C THR A 17 -3.86 10.58 33.55
N PRO A 18 -3.52 9.37 34.02
CA PRO A 18 -2.53 8.55 33.34
C PRO A 18 -3.01 7.98 32.00
N LEU A 19 -4.31 7.67 31.86
CA LEU A 19 -4.86 7.11 30.63
C LEU A 19 -4.88 8.14 29.47
N PHE A 20 -5.11 9.42 29.80
CA PHE A 20 -5.12 10.50 28.79
C PHE A 20 -3.71 10.93 28.34
N ALA A 21 -2.71 10.85 29.21
CA ALA A 21 -1.33 11.17 28.88
C ALA A 21 -0.72 10.15 27.92
N ASP A 22 -0.92 8.85 28.16
CA ASP A 22 -0.43 7.78 27.29
C ASP A 22 -1.12 7.78 25.91
N LYS A 23 -2.42 8.07 25.86
CA LYS A 23 -3.17 8.15 24.60
C LYS A 23 -2.71 9.30 23.69
N ASN A 24 -2.34 10.45 24.27
CA ASN A 24 -1.77 11.57 23.52
C ASN A 24 -0.36 11.23 22.98
N SER A 25 0.45 10.53 23.75
CA SER A 25 1.78 10.11 23.35
C SER A 25 1.75 9.13 22.16
N ASN A 26 0.82 8.17 22.19
CA ASN A 26 0.64 7.21 21.09
C ASN A 26 0.18 7.88 19.82
N GLU A 27 -0.80 8.77 19.89
CA GLU A 27 -1.29 9.47 18.70
C GLU A 27 -0.20 10.35 18.07
N GLU A 28 0.69 10.94 18.87
CA GLU A 28 1.81 11.73 18.37
C GLU A 28 2.84 10.85 17.65
N VAL A 29 3.24 9.71 18.24
CA VAL A 29 4.20 8.80 17.62
C VAL A 29 3.62 8.15 16.36
N LEU A 30 2.33 7.79 16.35
CA LEU A 30 1.66 7.25 15.17
C LEU A 30 1.58 8.28 14.04
N LYS A 31 1.25 9.54 14.32
CA LYS A 31 1.31 10.63 13.33
C LYS A 31 2.72 10.87 12.79
N ARG A 32 3.73 10.69 13.62
CA ARG A 32 5.13 10.75 13.19
C ARG A 32 5.46 9.58 12.26
N LEU A 33 4.99 8.37 12.58
CA LEU A 33 5.13 7.20 11.72
C LEU A 33 4.42 7.40 10.38
N ASP A 34 3.17 7.88 10.40
CA ASP A 34 2.40 8.18 9.19
C ASP A 34 3.16 9.11 8.25
N ARG A 35 3.78 10.17 8.79
CA ARG A 35 4.63 11.09 8.01
C ARG A 35 5.90 10.44 7.47
N VAL A 36 6.51 9.53 8.22
CA VAL A 36 7.71 8.81 7.76
C VAL A 36 7.35 7.87 6.62
N ILE A 37 6.23 7.16 6.70
CA ILE A 37 5.72 6.30 5.62
C ILE A 37 5.46 7.13 4.35
N ASP A 38 4.78 8.27 4.48
CA ASP A 38 4.48 9.15 3.35
C ASP A 38 5.74 9.71 2.67
N ASN A 39 6.83 9.84 3.42
CA ASN A 39 8.11 10.37 2.95
C ASN A 39 9.22 9.29 2.82
N LYS A 40 8.89 7.99 2.86
CA LYS A 40 9.89 6.90 2.83
C LYS A 40 10.82 6.96 1.61
N THR A 41 10.34 7.50 0.50
CA THR A 41 11.14 7.68 -0.72
C THR A 41 12.40 8.53 -0.46
N ALA A 42 12.34 9.52 0.41
CA ALA A 42 13.51 10.34 0.75
C ALA A 42 14.61 9.51 1.46
N CYS A 43 14.22 8.60 2.35
CA CYS A 43 15.14 7.67 3.01
C CYS A 43 15.78 6.70 1.98
N HIS A 44 14.98 6.19 1.04
CA HIS A 44 15.49 5.33 -0.04
C HIS A 44 16.49 6.08 -0.94
N VAL A 45 16.22 7.33 -1.29
CA VAL A 45 17.16 8.16 -2.08
C VAL A 45 18.50 8.31 -1.35
N GLN A 46 18.48 8.48 -0.02
CA GLN A 46 19.70 8.58 0.77
C GLN A 46 20.46 7.25 0.77
N LYS A 47 19.75 6.12 0.93
CA LYS A 47 20.34 4.77 0.88
C LYS A 47 20.95 4.46 -0.49
N GLU A 48 20.26 4.82 -1.56
CA GLU A 48 20.79 4.64 -2.92
C GLU A 48 22.08 5.46 -3.16
N LYS A 49 22.18 6.67 -2.61
CA LYS A 49 23.43 7.46 -2.69
C LYS A 49 24.59 6.76 -1.98
N GLU A 50 24.36 6.21 -0.79
CA GLU A 50 25.37 5.42 -0.07
C GLU A 50 25.84 4.23 -0.92
N ILE A 51 24.88 3.50 -1.48
CA ILE A 51 25.17 2.33 -2.33
C ILE A 51 25.94 2.73 -3.61
N VAL A 52 25.56 3.83 -4.25
CA VAL A 52 26.25 4.35 -5.44
C VAL A 52 27.70 4.72 -5.11
N ASP A 53 27.95 5.37 -3.97
CA ASP A 53 29.31 5.70 -3.54
C ASP A 53 30.15 4.42 -3.34
N LEU A 54 29.62 3.42 -2.62
CA LEU A 54 30.30 2.14 -2.42
C LEU A 54 30.61 1.43 -3.75
N LYS A 55 29.70 1.44 -4.71
CA LYS A 55 29.91 0.88 -6.05
C LYS A 55 31.01 1.64 -6.83
N GLN A 56 30.99 2.96 -6.77
CA GLN A 56 32.05 3.77 -7.42
C GLN A 56 33.42 3.48 -6.81
N ARG A 57 33.50 3.33 -5.50
CA ARG A 57 34.73 2.93 -4.82
C ARG A 57 35.18 1.54 -5.25
N LEU A 58 34.27 0.55 -5.30
CA LEU A 58 34.56 -0.81 -5.75
C LEU A 58 35.17 -0.85 -7.17
N HIS A 59 34.68 0.01 -8.07
CA HIS A 59 35.24 0.12 -9.42
C HIS A 59 36.60 0.80 -9.49
N ARG A 60 36.91 1.72 -8.55
CA ARG A 60 38.17 2.49 -8.56
C ARG A 60 39.33 1.70 -7.98
N PHE A 61 39.08 0.91 -6.97
CA PHE A 61 40.12 0.15 -6.30
C PHE A 61 40.58 -1.05 -7.13
N LYS A 62 41.92 -1.30 -7.12
CA LYS A 62 42.53 -2.45 -7.80
C LYS A 62 42.88 -3.56 -6.84
N ASP A 63 43.14 -3.22 -5.60
CA ASP A 63 43.53 -4.17 -4.56
C ASP A 63 42.40 -5.14 -4.21
N ASN A 64 42.72 -6.43 -4.14
CA ASN A 64 41.72 -7.48 -3.91
C ASN A 64 41.19 -7.45 -2.48
N ARG A 65 42.01 -7.04 -1.50
CA ARG A 65 41.57 -6.90 -0.10
C ARG A 65 40.55 -5.78 0.04
N GLU A 66 40.82 -4.60 -0.53
CA GLU A 66 39.91 -3.49 -0.54
C GLU A 66 38.60 -3.82 -1.25
N LYS A 67 38.65 -4.54 -2.39
CA LYS A 67 37.47 -5.04 -3.08
C LYS A 67 36.63 -5.98 -2.21
N TYR A 68 37.30 -6.87 -1.47
CA TYR A 68 36.63 -7.80 -0.56
C TYR A 68 35.88 -7.05 0.54
N GLU A 69 36.50 -6.06 1.18
CA GLU A 69 35.89 -5.24 2.22
C GLU A 69 34.72 -4.39 1.65
N LEU A 70 34.87 -3.84 0.46
CA LEU A 70 33.81 -3.10 -0.22
C LEU A 70 32.64 -4.00 -0.62
N CYS A 71 32.89 -5.23 -1.04
CA CYS A 71 31.82 -6.22 -1.28
C CYS A 71 31.09 -6.55 0.03
N GLY A 72 31.80 -6.64 1.17
CA GLY A 72 31.19 -6.79 2.49
C GLY A 72 30.33 -5.58 2.89
N SER A 73 30.83 -4.37 2.64
CA SER A 73 30.07 -3.14 2.89
C SER A 73 28.80 -3.06 2.02
N LEU A 74 28.89 -3.46 0.75
CA LEU A 74 27.76 -3.53 -0.16
C LEU A 74 26.76 -4.63 0.24
N PHE A 75 27.26 -5.80 0.69
CA PHE A 75 26.41 -6.83 1.27
C PHE A 75 25.59 -6.26 2.44
N ASN A 76 26.25 -5.64 3.42
CA ASN A 76 25.58 -5.05 4.59
C ASN A 76 24.57 -3.95 4.19
N ALA A 77 24.90 -3.14 3.17
CA ALA A 77 24.01 -2.10 2.67
C ALA A 77 22.74 -2.68 2.03
N TYR A 78 22.85 -3.84 1.39
CA TYR A 78 21.76 -4.47 0.64
C TYR A 78 20.97 -5.52 1.42
N LEU A 79 21.52 -6.13 2.47
CA LEU A 79 20.97 -7.31 3.16
C LEU A 79 19.48 -7.17 3.51
N HIS A 80 19.10 -6.05 4.11
CA HIS A 80 17.72 -5.76 4.50
C HIS A 80 17.02 -4.73 3.57
N TYR A 81 17.66 -4.40 2.44
CA TYR A 81 17.15 -3.44 1.47
C TYR A 81 16.78 -4.08 0.15
N GLN A 82 17.64 -4.96 -0.37
CA GLN A 82 17.45 -5.74 -1.61
C GLN A 82 18.30 -7.01 -1.57
N ALA A 83 17.73 -8.09 -1.07
CA ALA A 83 18.46 -9.33 -0.74
C ALA A 83 19.16 -9.97 -1.96
N ASP A 84 18.58 -9.90 -3.17
CA ASP A 84 19.24 -10.41 -4.38
C ASP A 84 20.57 -9.71 -4.66
N SER A 85 20.62 -8.40 -4.45
CA SER A 85 21.87 -7.63 -4.60
C SER A 85 22.87 -7.97 -3.51
N ALA A 86 22.41 -8.22 -2.26
CA ALA A 86 23.30 -8.70 -1.20
C ALA A 86 23.94 -10.03 -1.59
N LEU A 87 23.17 -10.98 -2.10
CA LEU A 87 23.67 -12.27 -2.58
C LEU A 87 24.70 -12.11 -3.72
N TYR A 88 24.48 -11.16 -4.63
CA TYR A 88 25.44 -10.85 -5.69
C TYR A 88 26.81 -10.45 -5.13
N TYR A 89 26.85 -9.58 -4.11
CA TYR A 89 28.11 -9.11 -3.53
C TYR A 89 28.79 -10.17 -2.65
N ILE A 90 28.04 -11.07 -2.03
CA ILE A 90 28.62 -12.23 -1.35
C ILE A 90 29.29 -13.19 -2.35
N ASN A 91 28.68 -13.42 -3.50
CA ASN A 91 29.33 -14.17 -4.57
C ASN A 91 30.60 -13.45 -5.08
N GLY A 92 30.60 -12.10 -5.08
CA GLY A 92 31.80 -11.29 -5.34
C GLY A 92 32.92 -11.55 -4.32
N LYS A 93 32.61 -11.59 -3.01
CA LYS A 93 33.57 -11.97 -1.95
C LYS A 93 34.14 -13.38 -2.20
N MET A 94 33.29 -14.35 -2.53
CA MET A 94 33.70 -15.73 -2.81
C MET A 94 34.68 -15.81 -3.99
N ASN A 95 34.45 -15.06 -5.05
CA ASN A 95 35.34 -15.03 -6.23
C ASN A 95 36.70 -14.39 -5.94
N LEU A 96 36.79 -13.51 -4.94
CA LEU A 96 38.02 -12.86 -4.52
C LEU A 96 38.85 -13.74 -3.54
N LEU A 97 38.19 -14.66 -2.85
CA LEU A 97 38.83 -15.48 -1.81
C LEU A 97 40.12 -16.19 -2.27
N PRO A 98 40.19 -16.87 -3.44
CA PRO A 98 41.41 -17.52 -3.91
C PRO A 98 42.58 -16.57 -4.14
N LEU A 99 42.29 -15.27 -4.34
CA LEU A 99 43.30 -14.23 -4.61
C LEU A 99 43.87 -13.60 -3.32
N LEU A 100 43.23 -13.86 -2.17
CA LEU A 100 43.60 -13.26 -0.89
C LEU A 100 44.52 -14.14 -0.05
N ASN A 101 44.57 -15.45 -0.33
CA ASN A 101 45.29 -16.44 0.46
C ASN A 101 44.90 -16.46 1.96
N HIS A 102 43.65 -16.16 2.27
CA HIS A 102 43.07 -16.10 3.60
C HIS A 102 41.89 -17.07 3.72
N PRO A 103 42.14 -18.39 3.92
CA PRO A 103 41.08 -19.41 3.92
C PRO A 103 40.09 -19.24 5.07
N GLU A 104 40.45 -18.59 6.18
CA GLU A 104 39.60 -18.30 7.33
C GLU A 104 38.40 -17.41 6.96
N LEU A 105 38.54 -16.54 5.95
CA LEU A 105 37.47 -15.69 5.46
C LEU A 105 36.30 -16.46 4.80
N LYS A 106 36.53 -17.74 4.44
CA LYS A 106 35.54 -18.60 3.83
C LYS A 106 34.31 -18.80 4.74
N ASN A 107 34.55 -19.02 6.03
CA ASN A 107 33.50 -19.26 7.00
C ASN A 107 32.58 -18.04 7.14
N GLU A 108 33.13 -16.83 7.20
CA GLU A 108 32.36 -15.58 7.20
C GLU A 108 31.44 -15.45 5.95
N ILE A 109 32.00 -15.75 4.76
CA ILE A 109 31.23 -15.69 3.50
C ILE A 109 30.06 -16.70 3.52
N VAL A 110 30.30 -17.92 4.01
CA VAL A 110 29.28 -18.96 4.11
C VAL A 110 28.17 -18.54 5.08
N ILE A 111 28.52 -17.93 6.22
CA ILE A 111 27.53 -17.40 7.18
C ILE A 111 26.73 -16.23 6.56
N ASN A 112 27.40 -15.27 5.91
CA ASN A 112 26.73 -14.18 5.19
C ASN A 112 25.74 -14.72 4.15
N ARG A 113 26.14 -15.77 3.41
CA ARG A 113 25.30 -16.40 2.41
C ARG A 113 24.07 -17.08 3.04
N ALA A 114 24.24 -17.75 4.17
CA ALA A 114 23.14 -18.34 4.93
C ALA A 114 22.16 -17.27 5.41
N GLU A 115 22.65 -16.15 5.91
CA GLU A 115 21.80 -15.06 6.39
C GLU A 115 20.93 -14.47 5.27
N VAL A 116 21.52 -14.12 4.13
CA VAL A 116 20.74 -13.57 3.01
C VAL A 116 19.76 -14.60 2.43
N MET A 117 20.12 -15.87 2.37
CA MET A 117 19.22 -16.95 1.96
C MET A 117 18.05 -17.08 2.93
N GLY A 118 18.30 -16.93 4.24
CA GLY A 118 17.24 -16.88 5.26
C GLY A 118 16.27 -15.73 5.05
N VAL A 119 16.74 -14.51 4.82
CA VAL A 119 15.91 -13.34 4.46
C VAL A 119 15.06 -13.62 3.21
N MET A 120 15.65 -14.27 2.21
CA MET A 120 14.94 -14.65 0.97
C MET A 120 13.95 -15.82 1.15
N GLY A 121 13.89 -16.44 2.35
CA GLY A 121 13.03 -17.61 2.62
C GLY A 121 13.54 -18.91 2.02
N MET A 122 14.80 -18.98 1.67
CA MET A 122 15.50 -20.18 1.17
C MET A 122 16.09 -20.95 2.36
N TYR A 123 15.20 -21.48 3.22
CA TYR A 123 15.60 -22.02 4.53
C TYR A 123 16.44 -23.27 4.45
N ASN A 124 16.17 -24.20 3.51
CA ASN A 124 16.95 -25.41 3.34
C ASN A 124 18.39 -25.08 2.92
N GLU A 125 18.52 -24.18 1.94
CA GLU A 125 19.81 -23.75 1.45
C GLU A 125 20.59 -22.97 2.52
N ALA A 126 19.89 -22.13 3.31
CA ALA A 126 20.50 -21.44 4.43
C ALA A 126 21.06 -22.41 5.48
N LEU A 127 20.30 -23.43 5.85
CA LEU A 127 20.73 -24.45 6.79
C LEU A 127 21.93 -25.23 6.25
N GLU A 128 21.88 -25.68 4.99
CA GLU A 128 23.02 -26.35 4.35
C GLU A 128 24.32 -25.52 4.38
N GLN A 129 24.22 -24.19 4.25
CA GLN A 129 25.41 -23.34 4.39
C GLN A 129 25.91 -23.35 5.84
N LEU A 130 25.02 -23.18 6.82
CA LEU A 130 25.40 -23.15 8.23
C LEU A 130 26.02 -24.48 8.70
N GLU A 131 25.50 -25.62 8.24
CA GLU A 131 26.00 -26.96 8.59
C GLU A 131 27.41 -27.26 8.01
N ARG A 132 27.84 -26.49 6.99
CA ARG A 132 29.23 -26.62 6.44
C ARG A 132 30.30 -25.96 7.29
N VAL A 133 29.90 -25.16 8.26
CA VAL A 133 30.83 -24.40 9.12
C VAL A 133 31.07 -25.19 10.39
N ASP A 134 32.36 -25.48 10.67
CA ASP A 134 32.76 -26.04 11.96
C ASP A 134 32.91 -24.89 12.98
N PRO A 135 32.06 -24.83 14.03
CA PRO A 135 32.16 -23.77 15.02
C PRO A 135 33.48 -23.79 15.84
N LEU A 136 34.18 -24.90 15.86
CA LEU A 136 35.49 -25.02 16.57
C LEU A 136 36.63 -24.30 15.83
N GLU A 137 36.46 -24.05 14.53
CA GLU A 137 37.46 -23.33 13.72
C GLU A 137 37.21 -21.82 13.68
N LEU A 138 36.13 -21.34 14.33
CA LEU A 138 35.74 -19.94 14.25
C LEU A 138 36.43 -19.09 15.33
N GLU A 139 36.93 -17.94 14.91
CA GLU A 139 37.28 -16.86 15.83
C GLU A 139 36.04 -16.37 16.60
N ARG A 140 36.23 -15.84 17.79
CA ARG A 140 35.17 -15.49 18.73
C ARG A 140 34.11 -14.57 18.14
N GLU A 141 34.50 -13.59 17.35
CA GLU A 141 33.58 -12.66 16.70
C GLU A 141 32.73 -13.36 15.63
N THR A 142 33.37 -14.16 14.78
CA THR A 142 32.68 -14.96 13.73
C THR A 142 31.82 -16.05 14.36
N LEU A 143 32.22 -16.64 15.49
CA LEU A 143 31.40 -17.59 16.24
C LEU A 143 30.13 -16.94 16.79
N ALA A 144 30.24 -15.74 17.36
CA ALA A 144 29.07 -14.98 17.81
C ALA A 144 28.12 -14.66 16.65
N TYR A 145 28.66 -14.28 15.49
CA TYR A 145 27.89 -14.05 14.29
C TYR A 145 27.21 -15.33 13.77
N TYR A 146 27.88 -16.44 13.75
CA TYR A 146 27.36 -17.76 13.42
C TYR A 146 26.17 -18.14 14.30
N TYR A 147 26.26 -17.97 15.61
CA TYR A 147 25.16 -18.24 16.52
C TYR A 147 23.99 -17.26 16.34
N ARG A 148 24.25 -15.99 16.04
CA ARG A 148 23.21 -15.01 15.70
C ARG A 148 22.45 -15.42 14.44
N THR A 149 23.17 -15.90 13.42
CA THR A 149 22.54 -16.36 12.17
C THR A 149 21.70 -17.62 12.38
N TYR A 150 22.15 -18.59 13.20
CA TYR A 150 21.32 -19.74 13.58
C TYR A 150 20.09 -19.35 14.39
N ARG A 151 20.24 -18.42 15.32
CA ARG A 151 19.09 -17.87 16.07
C ARG A 151 18.06 -17.24 15.11
N ALA A 152 18.51 -16.42 14.18
CA ALA A 152 17.65 -15.81 13.18
C ALA A 152 16.98 -16.86 12.29
N TYR A 153 17.75 -17.82 11.79
CA TYR A 153 17.26 -18.93 10.99
C TYR A 153 16.11 -19.69 11.69
N TYR A 154 16.32 -20.15 12.92
CA TYR A 154 15.27 -20.87 13.65
C TYR A 154 14.09 -19.97 14.03
N GLY A 155 14.30 -18.67 14.22
CA GLY A 155 13.23 -17.69 14.36
C GLY A 155 12.37 -17.60 13.11
N TRP A 156 12.96 -17.42 11.94
CA TRP A 156 12.24 -17.38 10.65
C TRP A 156 11.48 -18.67 10.37
N VAL A 157 12.10 -19.84 10.64
CA VAL A 157 11.42 -21.13 10.46
C VAL A 157 10.26 -21.30 11.43
N ALA A 158 10.39 -20.81 12.67
CA ALA A 158 9.28 -20.82 13.64
C ALA A 158 8.11 -19.93 13.19
N ASP A 159 8.41 -18.73 12.65
CA ASP A 159 7.39 -17.81 12.13
C ASP A 159 6.72 -18.35 10.86
N TYR A 160 7.48 -19.02 9.99
CA TYR A 160 6.96 -19.66 8.79
C TYR A 160 6.08 -20.89 9.08
N THR A 161 6.31 -21.57 10.21
CA THR A 161 5.69 -22.85 10.55
C THR A 161 4.27 -22.64 11.08
N THR A 162 3.28 -23.29 10.44
CA THR A 162 1.86 -23.24 10.85
C THR A 162 1.50 -24.32 11.89
N ASN A 163 2.37 -25.30 12.12
CA ASN A 163 2.16 -26.37 13.11
C ASN A 163 2.72 -25.94 14.46
N ASP A 164 1.85 -25.81 15.48
CA ASP A 164 2.23 -25.31 16.82
C ASP A 164 3.31 -26.18 17.50
N ALA A 165 3.26 -27.50 17.34
CA ALA A 165 4.25 -28.39 17.96
C ALA A 165 5.65 -28.21 17.36
N GLU A 166 5.74 -28.08 16.05
CA GLU A 166 7.00 -27.78 15.36
C GLU A 166 7.48 -26.36 15.66
N LYS A 167 6.58 -25.38 15.73
CA LYS A 167 6.89 -24.02 16.13
C LYS A 167 7.55 -23.96 17.50
N VAL A 168 6.98 -24.63 18.47
CA VAL A 168 7.59 -24.73 19.83
C VAL A 168 8.98 -25.34 19.80
N LYS A 169 9.22 -26.35 18.98
CA LYS A 169 10.55 -26.97 18.80
C LYS A 169 11.57 -25.97 18.23
N TYR A 170 11.18 -25.19 17.21
CA TYR A 170 12.08 -24.19 16.64
C TYR A 170 12.32 -23.03 17.61
N LEU A 171 11.31 -22.57 18.35
CA LEU A 171 11.48 -21.57 19.39
C LEU A 171 12.45 -22.02 20.51
N LYS A 172 12.41 -23.30 20.90
CA LYS A 172 13.40 -23.87 21.84
C LYS A 172 14.82 -23.82 21.27
N LYS A 173 15.01 -24.12 19.98
CA LYS A 173 16.31 -24.00 19.33
C LYS A 173 16.78 -22.55 19.26
N THR A 174 15.86 -21.61 18.91
CA THR A 174 16.14 -20.18 18.94
C THR A 174 16.64 -19.73 20.33
N ASP A 175 16.00 -20.24 21.40
CA ASP A 175 16.41 -19.91 22.75
C ASP A 175 17.76 -20.53 23.16
N ALA A 176 18.05 -21.76 22.74
CA ALA A 176 19.36 -22.38 22.95
C ALA A 176 20.49 -21.59 22.25
N TYR A 177 20.25 -21.06 21.05
CA TYR A 177 21.23 -20.20 20.39
C TYR A 177 21.40 -18.83 21.06
N ARG A 178 20.37 -18.31 21.76
CA ARG A 178 20.57 -17.14 22.65
C ARG A 178 21.59 -17.41 23.74
N ASP A 179 21.56 -18.60 24.37
CA ASP A 179 22.57 -18.99 25.35
C ASP A 179 23.96 -19.05 24.72
N SER A 180 24.09 -19.62 23.54
CA SER A 180 25.37 -19.66 22.80
C SER A 180 25.89 -18.26 22.48
N ILE A 181 25.01 -17.32 22.07
CA ILE A 181 25.39 -15.92 21.84
C ILE A 181 25.89 -15.26 23.12
N LEU A 182 25.20 -15.46 24.24
CA LEU A 182 25.61 -14.89 25.54
C LEU A 182 26.96 -15.39 26.02
N ILE A 183 27.35 -16.60 25.65
CA ILE A 183 28.67 -17.17 25.96
C ILE A 183 29.76 -16.64 25.01
N ALA A 184 29.45 -16.59 23.70
CA ALA A 184 30.42 -16.23 22.66
C ALA A 184 30.68 -14.72 22.54
N THR A 185 29.74 -13.88 23.00
CA THR A 185 29.79 -12.41 22.80
C THR A 185 30.31 -11.71 24.07
N ASP A 186 31.25 -10.79 23.92
CA ASP A 186 31.71 -9.92 25.00
C ASP A 186 30.59 -8.91 25.41
N PRO A 187 30.70 -8.32 26.61
CA PRO A 187 29.71 -7.31 27.02
C PRO A 187 29.59 -6.17 26.02
N CYS A 188 28.42 -6.05 25.42
CA CYS A 188 28.06 -5.00 24.45
C CYS A 188 26.54 -4.81 24.43
N VAL A 189 26.07 -3.82 23.68
CA VAL A 189 24.63 -3.52 23.52
C VAL A 189 23.87 -4.74 23.01
N ASP A 190 24.34 -5.39 21.95
CA ASP A 190 23.67 -6.56 21.34
C ASP A 190 23.54 -7.73 22.32
N ARG A 191 24.61 -8.01 23.11
CA ARG A 191 24.56 -9.04 24.16
C ARG A 191 23.52 -8.70 25.24
N SER A 192 23.44 -7.43 25.62
CA SER A 192 22.49 -6.96 26.63
C SER A 192 21.04 -7.07 26.14
N ILE A 193 20.79 -6.84 24.84
CA ILE A 193 19.47 -7.08 24.22
C ILE A 193 19.12 -8.57 24.31
N VAL A 194 20.01 -9.47 23.88
CA VAL A 194 19.79 -10.93 23.96
C VAL A 194 19.55 -11.38 25.41
N TRP A 195 20.25 -10.78 26.37
CA TRP A 195 20.04 -11.04 27.79
C TRP A 195 18.62 -10.60 28.24
N ALA A 196 18.16 -9.44 27.80
CA ALA A 196 16.81 -8.97 28.08
C ALA A 196 15.74 -9.88 27.45
N GLU A 197 15.92 -10.32 26.19
CA GLU A 197 15.05 -11.31 25.55
C GLU A 197 14.92 -12.60 26.38
N LYS A 198 16.04 -13.12 26.88
CA LYS A 198 16.05 -14.30 27.79
C LYS A 198 15.26 -14.04 29.08
N LYS A 199 15.31 -12.81 29.61
CA LYS A 199 14.49 -12.44 30.79
C LYS A 199 13.00 -12.43 30.46
N ILE A 200 12.62 -11.91 29.28
CA ILE A 200 11.22 -11.92 28.81
C ILE A 200 10.71 -13.36 28.69
N ILE A 201 11.44 -14.23 27.97
CA ILE A 201 11.06 -15.63 27.75
C ILE A 201 10.91 -16.37 29.08
N ASN A 202 11.75 -16.07 30.08
CA ASN A 202 11.70 -16.66 31.42
C ASN A 202 10.67 -15.98 32.35
N GLY A 203 9.79 -15.13 31.85
CA GLY A 203 8.73 -14.44 32.61
C GLY A 203 9.24 -13.32 33.53
N LYS A 204 10.52 -12.95 33.46
CA LYS A 204 11.12 -11.87 34.27
C LYS A 204 11.05 -10.52 33.56
N VAL A 205 9.83 -10.14 33.13
CA VAL A 205 9.57 -8.99 32.28
C VAL A 205 10.05 -7.67 32.91
N ASP A 206 9.80 -7.46 34.20
CA ASP A 206 10.22 -6.21 34.88
C ASP A 206 11.76 -6.04 34.88
N SER A 207 12.50 -7.14 35.04
CA SER A 207 13.97 -7.10 34.95
C SER A 207 14.45 -6.76 33.54
N ALA A 208 13.76 -7.28 32.51
CA ALA A 208 14.06 -6.94 31.11
C ALA A 208 13.79 -5.46 30.81
N LEU A 209 12.65 -4.93 31.29
CA LEU A 209 12.29 -3.51 31.12
C LEU A 209 13.31 -2.56 31.75
N VAL A 210 13.85 -2.89 32.92
CA VAL A 210 14.93 -2.09 33.54
C VAL A 210 16.18 -2.11 32.67
N ILE A 211 16.65 -3.31 32.28
CA ILE A 211 17.85 -3.45 31.43
C ILE A 211 17.71 -2.65 30.13
N LEU A 212 16.58 -2.82 29.42
CA LEU A 212 16.33 -2.16 28.14
C LEU A 212 16.19 -0.64 28.27
N SER A 213 15.54 -0.17 29.36
CA SER A 213 15.39 1.26 29.61
C SER A 213 16.71 1.96 29.90
N ASP A 214 17.60 1.30 30.62
CA ASP A 214 18.95 1.84 30.90
C ASP A 214 19.82 1.78 29.65
N LEU A 215 19.77 0.67 28.92
CA LEU A 215 20.48 0.50 27.66
C LEU A 215 20.08 1.58 26.62
N LEU A 216 18.80 1.92 26.56
CA LEU A 216 18.27 2.94 25.64
C LEU A 216 18.86 4.33 25.93
N LYS A 217 19.14 4.67 27.18
CA LYS A 217 19.75 5.96 27.57
C LYS A 217 21.19 6.08 27.10
N GLU A 218 21.91 4.95 27.10
CA GLU A 218 23.34 4.90 26.82
C GLU A 218 23.66 4.62 25.34
N THR A 219 22.72 4.12 24.56
CA THR A 219 22.94 3.72 23.17
C THR A 219 22.80 4.92 22.21
N PRO A 220 23.87 5.34 21.51
CA PRO A 220 23.82 6.42 20.54
C PRO A 220 23.32 5.95 19.16
N ASP A 221 23.54 4.69 18.82
CA ASP A 221 23.26 4.13 17.50
C ASP A 221 21.76 3.93 17.27
N GLU A 222 21.22 4.56 16.22
CA GLU A 222 19.79 4.50 15.93
C GLU A 222 19.32 3.09 15.53
N ARG A 223 20.15 2.30 14.86
CA ARG A 223 19.81 0.93 14.48
C ARG A 223 19.70 0.03 15.71
N GLN A 224 20.63 0.16 16.64
CA GLN A 224 20.59 -0.56 17.93
C GLN A 224 19.37 -0.12 18.75
N LYS A 225 19.02 1.18 18.74
CA LYS A 225 17.76 1.64 19.36
C LYS A 225 16.54 0.97 18.76
N GLY A 226 16.50 0.72 17.45
CA GLY A 226 15.43 -0.03 16.79
C GLY A 226 15.23 -1.41 17.41
N TYR A 227 16.31 -2.16 17.61
CA TYR A 227 16.25 -3.47 18.28
C TYR A 227 15.81 -3.37 19.74
N ILE A 228 16.27 -2.35 20.47
CA ILE A 228 15.83 -2.10 21.86
C ILE A 228 14.33 -1.79 21.89
N TYR A 229 13.83 -0.93 21.01
CA TYR A 229 12.40 -0.61 20.91
C TYR A 229 11.57 -1.86 20.61
N TYR A 230 12.03 -2.69 19.66
CA TYR A 230 11.34 -3.93 19.34
C TYR A 230 11.27 -4.87 20.55
N THR A 231 12.38 -5.06 21.26
CA THR A 231 12.42 -5.92 22.46
C THR A 231 11.58 -5.33 23.60
N LEU A 232 11.51 -3.98 23.73
CA LEU A 232 10.60 -3.32 24.65
C LEU A 232 9.14 -3.58 24.28
N SER A 233 8.79 -3.57 23.00
CA SER A 233 7.42 -3.91 22.57
C SER A 233 7.04 -5.34 22.97
N GLU A 234 7.95 -6.32 22.78
CA GLU A 234 7.73 -7.70 23.21
C GLU A 234 7.58 -7.84 24.73
N ALA A 235 8.34 -7.06 25.50
CA ALA A 235 8.19 -7.02 26.96
C ALA A 235 6.84 -6.46 27.39
N TYR A 236 6.32 -5.43 26.72
CA TYR A 236 5.03 -4.84 27.03
C TYR A 236 3.85 -5.69 26.52
N ASP A 237 4.00 -6.42 25.41
CA ASP A 237 3.06 -7.46 24.96
C ASP A 237 2.91 -8.53 26.05
N MET A 238 4.01 -9.11 26.51
CA MET A 238 4.00 -10.09 27.63
C MET A 238 3.40 -9.56 28.93
N ARG A 239 3.43 -8.25 29.14
CA ARG A 239 2.82 -7.56 30.30
C ARG A 239 1.33 -7.24 30.07
N GLY A 240 0.85 -7.31 28.83
CA GLY A 240 -0.50 -6.91 28.43
C GLY A 240 -0.71 -5.40 28.36
N ASP A 241 0.35 -4.60 28.25
CA ASP A 241 0.30 -3.14 28.11
C ASP A 241 0.28 -2.74 26.63
N ILE A 242 -0.86 -2.91 26.00
CA ILE A 242 -1.08 -2.62 24.57
C ILE A 242 -0.67 -1.19 24.20
N GLN A 243 -0.85 -0.21 25.10
CA GLN A 243 -0.53 1.19 24.78
C GLN A 243 0.99 1.38 24.61
N LYS A 244 1.79 0.81 25.49
CA LYS A 244 3.25 0.86 25.38
C LYS A 244 3.79 -0.04 24.28
N GLU A 245 3.15 -1.16 24.03
CA GLU A 245 3.47 -2.03 22.90
C GLU A 245 3.32 -1.26 21.58
N ILE A 246 2.17 -0.60 21.35
CA ILE A 246 1.94 0.27 20.19
C ILE A 246 3.01 1.36 20.09
N TYR A 247 3.32 2.03 21.20
CA TYR A 247 4.32 3.09 21.24
C TYR A 247 5.70 2.62 20.75
N TYR A 248 6.18 1.51 21.30
CA TYR A 248 7.50 0.99 20.96
C TYR A 248 7.55 0.33 19.59
N LEU A 249 6.50 -0.34 19.14
CA LEU A 249 6.39 -0.83 17.76
C LEU A 249 6.42 0.32 16.75
N ALA A 250 5.74 1.43 17.05
CA ALA A 250 5.77 2.61 16.18
C ALA A 250 7.18 3.25 16.12
N LEU A 251 7.90 3.31 17.24
CA LEU A 251 9.29 3.78 17.26
C LEU A 251 10.21 2.84 16.47
N THR A 252 10.03 1.52 16.61
CA THR A 252 10.77 0.53 15.81
C THR A 252 10.53 0.77 14.33
N ALA A 253 9.28 0.84 13.90
CA ALA A 253 8.93 1.05 12.50
C ALA A 253 9.48 2.38 11.94
N ILE A 254 9.48 3.46 12.73
CA ILE A 254 10.10 4.73 12.36
C ILE A 254 11.61 4.56 12.13
N THR A 255 12.29 3.81 13.00
CA THR A 255 13.72 3.56 12.91
C THR A 255 14.06 2.69 11.70
N ASP A 256 13.30 1.62 11.48
CA ASP A 256 13.44 0.72 10.33
C ASP A 256 13.30 1.49 9.00
N LEU A 257 12.22 2.25 8.85
CA LEU A 257 11.95 3.04 7.65
C LEU A 257 13.03 4.10 7.39
N LYS A 258 13.49 4.80 8.43
CA LYS A 258 14.57 5.80 8.31
C LYS A 258 15.90 5.19 7.93
N SER A 259 16.17 3.96 8.40
CA SER A 259 17.36 3.18 8.05
C SER A 259 17.20 2.46 6.70
N SER A 260 16.09 2.65 6.00
CA SER A 260 15.74 1.95 4.76
C SER A 260 15.78 0.42 4.89
N ILE A 261 15.48 -0.11 6.08
CA ILE A 261 15.23 -1.52 6.28
C ILE A 261 13.86 -1.82 5.68
N ARG A 262 13.76 -2.86 4.85
CA ARG A 262 12.53 -3.29 4.17
C ARG A 262 12.01 -4.65 4.65
N GLU A 263 12.83 -5.36 5.41
CA GLU A 263 12.48 -6.65 6.02
C GLU A 263 12.20 -6.45 7.51
N TYR A 264 11.02 -5.94 7.86
CA TYR A 264 10.62 -5.66 9.22
C TYR A 264 9.26 -6.29 9.58
N ALA A 265 9.14 -6.72 10.85
CA ALA A 265 7.88 -7.23 11.40
C ALA A 265 7.08 -6.15 12.17
N SER A 266 7.71 -5.03 12.51
CA SER A 266 7.15 -3.99 13.37
C SER A 266 5.84 -3.39 12.84
N LEU A 267 5.78 -3.05 11.54
CA LEU A 267 4.55 -2.53 10.92
C LEU A 267 3.43 -3.56 10.85
N GLN A 268 3.77 -4.83 10.67
CA GLN A 268 2.76 -5.91 10.60
C GLN A 268 2.11 -6.14 11.96
N LYS A 269 2.92 -6.26 13.02
CA LYS A 269 2.43 -6.36 14.39
C LYS A 269 1.62 -5.13 14.78
N LEU A 270 2.13 -3.94 14.45
CA LEU A 270 1.42 -2.69 14.72
C LEU A 270 0.08 -2.61 13.97
N ALA A 271 0.03 -3.06 12.72
CA ALA A 271 -1.21 -3.11 11.95
C ALA A 271 -2.25 -4.05 12.58
N GLN A 272 -1.81 -5.19 13.14
CA GLN A 272 -2.69 -6.09 13.87
C GLN A 272 -3.28 -5.39 15.10
N LEU A 273 -2.47 -4.71 15.91
CA LEU A 273 -2.96 -3.95 17.06
C LEU A 273 -3.89 -2.80 16.64
N MET A 274 -3.57 -2.10 15.53
CA MET A 274 -4.47 -1.07 14.98
C MET A 274 -5.82 -1.65 14.57
N TYR A 275 -5.85 -2.88 14.06
CA TYR A 275 -7.11 -3.57 13.75
C TYR A 275 -7.94 -3.84 15.02
N GLU A 276 -7.30 -4.28 16.10
CA GLU A 276 -7.95 -4.53 17.39
C GLU A 276 -8.52 -3.23 18.01
N VAL A 277 -7.82 -2.11 17.83
CA VAL A 277 -8.27 -0.77 18.28
C VAL A 277 -9.29 -0.14 17.33
N GLY A 278 -9.51 -0.73 16.13
CA GLY A 278 -10.48 -0.26 15.15
C GLY A 278 -9.98 0.87 14.23
N ASP A 279 -8.68 1.17 14.19
CA ASP A 279 -8.07 2.16 13.28
C ASP A 279 -7.76 1.54 11.90
N LEU A 280 -8.81 1.36 11.11
CA LEU A 280 -8.72 0.67 9.82
C LEU A 280 -7.90 1.44 8.77
N ASP A 281 -7.82 2.75 8.87
CA ASP A 281 -7.01 3.57 7.95
C ASP A 281 -5.52 3.29 8.15
N ARG A 282 -5.05 3.22 9.39
CA ARG A 282 -3.68 2.84 9.70
C ARG A 282 -3.38 1.38 9.39
N VAL A 283 -4.33 0.46 9.64
CA VAL A 283 -4.18 -0.95 9.23
C VAL A 283 -3.83 -1.05 7.75
N TYR A 284 -4.64 -0.45 6.89
CA TYR A 284 -4.41 -0.47 5.46
C TYR A 284 -3.06 0.15 5.07
N LYS A 285 -2.77 1.34 5.61
CA LYS A 285 -1.54 2.08 5.33
C LYS A 285 -0.29 1.28 5.71
N TYR A 286 -0.28 0.68 6.90
CA TYR A 286 0.89 -0.03 7.43
C TYR A 286 1.12 -1.36 6.72
N LEU A 287 0.06 -2.14 6.48
CA LEU A 287 0.18 -3.40 5.75
C LEU A 287 0.59 -3.18 4.29
N ASN A 288 0.05 -2.16 3.65
CA ASN A 288 0.43 -1.84 2.27
C ASN A 288 1.90 -1.43 2.17
N CYS A 289 2.37 -0.57 3.09
CA CYS A 289 3.77 -0.18 3.18
C CYS A 289 4.68 -1.40 3.41
N SER A 290 4.32 -2.28 4.35
CA SER A 290 5.08 -3.50 4.65
C SER A 290 5.12 -4.47 3.45
N MET A 291 4.02 -4.61 2.72
CA MET A 291 3.96 -5.46 1.53
C MET A 291 4.87 -4.94 0.41
N GLU A 292 4.81 -3.64 0.12
CA GLU A 292 5.66 -3.02 -0.90
C GLU A 292 7.14 -3.22 -0.58
N ASP A 293 7.53 -3.01 0.69
CA ASP A 293 8.91 -3.12 1.12
C ASP A 293 9.39 -4.58 1.16
N ALA A 294 8.56 -5.52 1.60
CA ALA A 294 8.89 -6.95 1.58
C ALA A 294 9.12 -7.47 0.15
N VAL A 295 8.30 -7.00 -0.80
CA VAL A 295 8.47 -7.32 -2.22
C VAL A 295 9.77 -6.71 -2.77
N ALA A 296 10.03 -5.45 -2.47
CA ALA A 296 11.22 -4.75 -2.95
C ALA A 296 12.52 -5.33 -2.36
N CYS A 297 12.48 -5.89 -1.16
CA CYS A 297 13.60 -6.59 -0.51
C CYS A 297 13.77 -8.04 -0.99
N ASN A 298 12.75 -8.65 -1.60
CA ASN A 298 12.63 -10.10 -1.81
C ASN A 298 12.59 -10.89 -0.48
N ALA A 299 11.97 -10.31 0.55
CA ALA A 299 11.81 -10.91 1.87
C ALA A 299 10.54 -11.79 1.90
N ARG A 300 10.66 -13.06 1.48
CA ARG A 300 9.51 -13.95 1.26
C ARG A 300 8.68 -14.22 2.51
N LEU A 301 9.32 -14.39 3.67
CA LEU A 301 8.60 -14.59 4.93
C LEU A 301 7.68 -13.38 5.20
N ARG A 302 8.21 -12.17 5.13
CA ARG A 302 7.44 -10.95 5.38
C ARG A 302 6.29 -10.78 4.38
N PHE A 303 6.52 -11.14 3.12
CA PHE A 303 5.47 -11.16 2.11
C PHE A 303 4.35 -12.16 2.46
N ILE A 304 4.70 -13.38 2.89
CA ILE A 304 3.73 -14.41 3.29
C ILE A 304 2.93 -13.94 4.51
N GLU A 305 3.59 -13.41 5.53
CA GLU A 305 2.94 -12.87 6.73
C GLU A 305 1.92 -11.78 6.37
N VAL A 306 2.30 -10.81 5.53
CA VAL A 306 1.38 -9.77 5.08
C VAL A 306 0.21 -10.36 4.30
N THR A 307 0.45 -11.36 3.44
CA THR A 307 -0.63 -12.00 2.66
C THR A 307 -1.62 -12.79 3.53
N GLN A 308 -1.19 -13.30 4.69
CA GLN A 308 -2.11 -13.89 5.68
C GLN A 308 -3.08 -12.87 6.27
N PHE A 309 -2.68 -11.59 6.34
CA PHE A 309 -3.55 -10.49 6.75
C PHE A 309 -4.42 -9.93 5.62
N PHE A 310 -4.26 -10.43 4.37
CA PHE A 310 -5.04 -9.96 3.23
C PHE A 310 -6.56 -10.00 3.45
N PRO A 311 -7.15 -11.03 4.10
CA PRO A 311 -8.57 -11.03 4.44
C PRO A 311 -8.96 -9.89 5.39
N ILE A 312 -8.03 -9.47 6.26
CA ILE A 312 -8.22 -8.33 7.18
C ILE A 312 -8.22 -7.03 6.39
N ILE A 313 -7.27 -6.89 5.44
CA ILE A 313 -7.18 -5.72 4.54
C ILE A 313 -8.46 -5.62 3.69
N ASP A 314 -8.90 -6.73 3.09
CA ASP A 314 -10.11 -6.77 2.27
C ASP A 314 -11.35 -6.41 3.10
N LYS A 315 -11.45 -6.95 4.31
CA LYS A 315 -12.53 -6.61 5.26
C LYS A 315 -12.49 -5.14 5.68
N ALA A 316 -11.31 -4.61 5.99
CA ALA A 316 -11.11 -3.21 6.34
C ALA A 316 -11.49 -2.29 5.18
N TYR A 317 -11.07 -2.63 3.95
CA TYR A 317 -11.40 -1.90 2.74
C TYR A 317 -12.92 -1.93 2.46
N LYS A 318 -13.56 -3.10 2.59
CA LYS A 318 -15.02 -3.25 2.44
C LYS A 318 -15.78 -2.42 3.48
N LEU A 319 -15.34 -2.44 4.74
CA LEU A 319 -15.94 -1.62 5.79
C LEU A 319 -15.78 -0.12 5.52
N LYS A 320 -14.62 0.30 5.01
CA LYS A 320 -14.40 1.69 4.59
C LYS A 320 -15.29 2.06 3.41
N GLU A 321 -15.35 1.21 2.39
CA GLU A 321 -16.22 1.41 1.22
C GLU A 321 -17.71 1.46 1.60
N GLU A 322 -18.14 0.58 2.52
CA GLU A 322 -19.51 0.62 3.06
C GLU A 322 -19.79 1.92 3.82
N LYS A 323 -18.84 2.39 4.62
CA LYS A 323 -18.95 3.68 5.34
C LYS A 323 -18.99 4.85 4.38
N GLU A 324 -18.15 4.88 3.36
CA GLU A 324 -18.18 5.90 2.31
C GLU A 324 -19.48 5.85 1.49
N ARG A 325 -19.98 4.64 1.19
CA ARG A 325 -21.28 4.44 0.55
C ARG A 325 -22.44 4.90 1.46
N GLN A 326 -22.35 4.65 2.78
CA GLN A 326 -23.35 5.15 3.72
C GLN A 326 -23.35 6.68 3.78
N ILE A 327 -22.16 7.31 3.85
CA ILE A 327 -22.01 8.77 3.82
C ILE A 327 -22.56 9.30 2.47
N SER A 328 -22.21 8.68 1.36
CA SER A 328 -22.70 9.05 0.03
C SER A 328 -24.22 8.88 -0.09
N ARG A 329 -24.80 7.78 0.45
CA ARG A 329 -26.25 7.59 0.50
C ARG A 329 -26.92 8.63 1.40
N THR A 330 -26.33 8.93 2.55
CA THR A 330 -26.88 9.95 3.45
C THR A 330 -26.84 11.34 2.81
N LEU A 331 -25.75 11.65 2.11
CA LEU A 331 -25.64 12.88 1.32
C LEU A 331 -26.64 12.91 0.16
N LEU A 332 -26.80 11.80 -0.57
CA LEU A 332 -27.79 11.69 -1.63
C LEU A 332 -29.22 11.84 -1.09
N ILE A 333 -29.54 11.23 0.06
CA ILE A 333 -30.83 11.37 0.72
C ILE A 333 -31.03 12.81 1.19
N SER A 334 -30.02 13.45 1.79
CA SER A 334 -30.11 14.83 2.24
C SER A 334 -30.24 15.82 1.09
N VAL A 335 -29.50 15.61 -0.02
CA VAL A 335 -29.61 16.40 -1.26
C VAL A 335 -30.99 16.16 -1.93
N SER A 336 -31.48 14.90 -1.93
CA SER A 336 -32.80 14.57 -2.45
C SER A 336 -33.92 15.22 -1.60
N LEU A 337 -33.79 15.20 -0.27
CA LEU A 337 -34.73 15.88 0.64
C LEU A 337 -34.63 17.40 0.48
N LEU A 338 -33.44 17.96 0.32
CA LEU A 338 -33.25 19.39 0.07
C LEU A 338 -33.84 19.80 -1.29
N SER A 339 -33.66 18.97 -2.33
CA SER A 339 -34.27 19.21 -3.64
C SER A 339 -35.79 19.08 -3.59
N LEU A 340 -36.31 18.13 -2.82
CA LEU A 340 -37.75 17.98 -2.58
C LEU A 340 -38.32 19.19 -1.82
N PHE A 341 -37.60 19.67 -0.80
CA PHE A 341 -37.95 20.87 -0.05
C PHE A 341 -37.88 22.12 -0.93
N LEU A 342 -36.84 22.24 -1.78
CA LEU A 342 -36.73 23.29 -2.79
C LEU A 342 -37.87 23.22 -3.81
N LEU A 343 -38.23 22.02 -4.29
CA LEU A 343 -39.36 21.81 -5.18
C LEU A 343 -40.70 22.18 -4.50
N ALA A 344 -40.87 21.80 -3.22
CA ALA A 344 -42.03 22.19 -2.42
C ALA A 344 -42.09 23.71 -2.19
N ALA A 345 -40.94 24.34 -1.90
CA ALA A 345 -40.81 25.79 -1.75
C ALA A 345 -41.06 26.52 -3.09
N ILE A 346 -40.51 26.00 -4.20
CA ILE A 346 -40.77 26.51 -5.56
C ILE A 346 -42.25 26.34 -5.92
N PHE A 347 -42.86 25.19 -5.59
CA PHE A 347 -44.27 24.94 -5.80
C PHE A 347 -45.18 25.86 -4.98
N TYR A 348 -44.78 26.11 -3.69
CA TYR A 348 -45.47 27.06 -2.82
C TYR A 348 -45.33 28.49 -3.34
N LEU A 349 -44.14 28.90 -3.74
CA LEU A 349 -43.86 30.21 -4.34
C LEU A 349 -44.59 30.37 -5.69
N TYR A 350 -44.61 29.32 -6.51
CA TYR A 350 -45.36 29.31 -7.76
C TYR A 350 -46.86 29.48 -7.53
N ARG A 351 -47.44 28.76 -6.54
CA ARG A 351 -48.87 28.96 -6.17
C ARG A 351 -49.13 30.37 -5.65
N TRP A 352 -48.18 30.89 -4.89
CA TRP A 352 -48.30 32.26 -4.34
C TRP A 352 -48.18 33.30 -5.44
N MET A 353 -47.24 33.15 -6.37
CA MET A 353 -47.10 34.01 -7.55
C MET A 353 -48.29 33.91 -8.47
N LYS A 354 -48.85 32.73 -8.67
CA LYS A 354 -50.09 32.55 -9.46
C LYS A 354 -51.29 33.23 -8.80
N LYS A 355 -51.37 33.21 -7.47
CA LYS A 355 -52.37 33.94 -6.69
C LYS A 355 -52.17 35.44 -6.78
N LEU A 356 -50.91 35.92 -6.82
CA LEU A 356 -50.58 37.31 -7.04
C LEU A 356 -50.83 37.76 -8.50
N SER A 357 -50.52 36.91 -9.50
CA SER A 357 -50.72 37.24 -10.91
C SER A 357 -52.20 37.29 -11.33
N VAL A 358 -53.02 36.47 -10.67
CA VAL A 358 -54.51 36.58 -10.82
C VAL A 358 -55.01 37.92 -10.28
N MET A 359 -54.31 38.49 -9.28
CA MET A 359 -54.60 39.82 -8.75
C MET A 359 -54.04 40.98 -9.58
N ARG A 360 -53.03 40.73 -10.42
CA ARG A 360 -52.42 41.74 -11.29
C ARG A 360 -52.51 41.30 -12.75
N ARG A 361 -53.64 41.32 -13.35
CA ARG A 361 -53.89 41.07 -14.80
C ARG A 361 -52.89 41.85 -15.68
N ASN A 362 -51.75 41.22 -16.00
CA ASN A 362 -50.86 41.73 -17.05
C ASN A 362 -50.27 40.57 -17.87
N LEU A 363 -50.77 40.40 -19.03
CA LEU A 363 -50.43 39.41 -20.03
C LEU A 363 -48.97 39.53 -20.54
N SER A 364 -48.31 40.66 -20.33
CA SER A 364 -46.96 40.90 -20.85
C SER A 364 -45.83 40.25 -20.03
N LEU A 365 -46.07 39.89 -18.75
CA LEU A 365 -45.07 39.21 -17.92
C LEU A 365 -44.95 37.70 -18.18
N ALA A 366 -46.00 37.08 -18.69
CA ALA A 366 -46.01 35.63 -18.92
C ALA A 366 -44.99 35.18 -20.01
N ASN A 367 -44.81 36.00 -21.06
CA ASN A 367 -43.83 35.70 -22.11
C ASN A 367 -42.37 35.88 -21.65
N GLN A 368 -42.12 36.83 -20.76
CA GLN A 368 -40.76 37.03 -20.21
C GLN A 368 -40.40 35.91 -19.24
N GLN A 369 -41.36 35.43 -18.44
CA GLN A 369 -41.13 34.31 -17.52
C GLN A 369 -40.90 32.97 -18.24
N MET A 370 -41.55 32.78 -19.41
CA MET A 370 -41.36 31.57 -20.19
C MET A 370 -39.95 31.44 -20.81
N GLN A 371 -39.32 32.55 -21.15
CA GLN A 371 -37.94 32.60 -21.62
C GLN A 371 -36.93 32.32 -20.50
N GLU A 372 -37.17 32.81 -19.28
CA GLU A 372 -36.32 32.54 -18.13
C GLU A 372 -36.34 31.07 -17.71
N VAL A 373 -37.50 30.43 -17.68
CA VAL A 373 -37.65 29.00 -17.35
C VAL A 373 -36.97 28.08 -18.37
N ASN A 374 -37.04 28.45 -19.67
CA ASN A 374 -36.34 27.67 -20.71
C ASN A 374 -34.81 27.79 -20.62
N ALA A 375 -34.30 28.96 -20.23
CA ALA A 375 -32.86 29.16 -19.98
C ALA A 375 -32.38 28.37 -18.75
N GLU A 376 -33.21 28.31 -17.71
CA GLU A 376 -32.89 27.55 -16.48
C GLU A 376 -32.92 26.04 -16.70
N LEU A 377 -33.85 25.56 -17.56
CA LEU A 377 -33.89 24.16 -18.01
C LEU A 377 -32.67 23.79 -18.84
N ALA A 378 -32.19 24.67 -19.72
CA ALA A 378 -30.99 24.48 -20.49
C ALA A 378 -29.73 24.47 -19.60
N GLN A 379 -29.71 25.32 -18.56
CA GLN A 379 -28.59 25.37 -17.59
C GLN A 379 -28.60 24.12 -16.68
N THR A 380 -29.77 23.62 -16.31
CA THR A 380 -29.90 22.39 -15.51
C THR A 380 -29.52 21.15 -16.34
N GLY A 381 -29.78 21.16 -17.65
CA GLY A 381 -29.29 20.15 -18.60
C GLY A 381 -27.76 20.07 -18.62
N LYS A 382 -27.09 21.21 -18.69
CA LYS A 382 -25.60 21.31 -18.68
C LYS A 382 -24.96 20.81 -17.38
N ILE A 383 -25.62 21.06 -16.26
CA ILE A 383 -25.13 20.58 -14.95
C ILE A 383 -25.20 19.05 -14.86
N LYS A 384 -26.24 18.43 -15.39
CA LYS A 384 -26.36 16.96 -15.48
C LYS A 384 -25.25 16.36 -16.32
N GLU A 385 -24.91 16.96 -17.45
CA GLU A 385 -23.83 16.50 -18.33
C GLU A 385 -22.45 16.54 -17.63
N VAL A 386 -22.15 17.61 -16.91
CA VAL A 386 -20.89 17.77 -16.14
C VAL A 386 -20.80 16.74 -15.00
N TYR A 387 -21.91 16.42 -14.37
CA TYR A 387 -21.93 15.46 -13.25
C TYR A 387 -21.66 14.03 -13.71
N ILE A 388 -22.19 13.66 -14.85
CA ILE A 388 -21.99 12.34 -15.45
C ILE A 388 -20.55 12.19 -15.96
N ALA A 389 -20.00 13.22 -16.58
CA ALA A 389 -18.61 13.21 -17.03
C ALA A 389 -17.63 13.00 -15.84
N ARG A 390 -17.88 13.62 -14.69
CA ARG A 390 -17.10 13.41 -13.46
C ARG A 390 -17.23 12.01 -12.89
N TYR A 391 -18.41 11.42 -12.96
CA TYR A 391 -18.62 10.05 -12.49
C TYR A 391 -17.86 9.04 -13.35
N LEU A 392 -17.88 9.24 -14.66
CA LEU A 392 -17.14 8.40 -15.60
C LEU A 392 -15.62 8.49 -15.42
N ASP A 393 -15.09 9.68 -15.16
CA ASP A 393 -13.66 9.90 -14.86
C ASP A 393 -13.23 9.11 -13.60
N ARG A 394 -14.07 9.05 -12.57
CA ARG A 394 -13.81 8.24 -11.35
C ARG A 394 -13.81 6.74 -11.62
N CYS A 395 -14.72 6.27 -12.47
CA CYS A 395 -14.77 4.85 -12.83
C CYS A 395 -13.52 4.41 -13.59
N VAL A 396 -12.98 5.27 -14.45
CA VAL A 396 -11.74 5.01 -15.18
C VAL A 396 -10.53 4.89 -14.24
N ILE A 397 -10.41 5.83 -13.30
CA ILE A 397 -9.33 5.80 -12.29
C ILE A 397 -9.38 4.51 -11.46
N TYR A 398 -10.56 3.98 -11.21
CA TYR A 398 -10.72 2.74 -10.46
C TYR A 398 -10.26 1.51 -11.28
N LEU A 399 -10.59 1.46 -12.55
CA LEU A 399 -10.13 0.40 -13.45
C LEU A 399 -8.61 0.40 -13.61
N ASP A 400 -8.00 1.57 -13.64
CA ASP A 400 -6.55 1.71 -13.71
C ASP A 400 -5.83 1.17 -12.48
N LYS A 401 -6.39 1.42 -11.31
CA LYS A 401 -5.87 0.85 -10.06
C LYS A 401 -5.92 -0.67 -10.06
N LEU A 402 -7.00 -1.24 -10.57
CA LEU A 402 -7.15 -2.69 -10.70
C LEU A 402 -6.18 -3.28 -11.73
N GLU A 403 -5.97 -2.61 -12.84
CA GLU A 403 -5.02 -3.06 -13.87
C GLU A 403 -3.57 -2.93 -13.40
N PHE A 404 -3.21 -1.86 -12.70
CA PHE A 404 -1.91 -1.68 -12.07
C PHE A 404 -1.66 -2.77 -11.00
N TYR A 405 -2.65 -3.07 -10.18
CA TYR A 405 -2.59 -4.13 -9.18
C TYR A 405 -2.35 -5.50 -9.83
N ARG A 406 -3.06 -5.82 -10.92
CA ARG A 406 -2.86 -7.04 -11.70
C ARG A 406 -1.44 -7.16 -12.25
N ARG A 407 -0.91 -6.08 -12.85
CA ARG A 407 0.45 -6.06 -13.40
C ARG A 407 1.51 -6.23 -12.32
N SER A 408 1.28 -5.66 -11.14
CA SER A 408 2.16 -5.82 -9.98
C SER A 408 2.22 -7.26 -9.50
N LEU A 409 1.05 -7.89 -9.38
CA LEU A 409 0.94 -9.30 -9.00
C LEU A 409 1.55 -10.24 -10.05
N ALA A 410 1.37 -9.95 -11.33
CA ALA A 410 1.95 -10.74 -12.43
C ALA A 410 3.49 -10.66 -12.44
N LYS A 411 4.09 -9.48 -12.18
CA LYS A 411 5.54 -9.34 -12.02
C LYS A 411 6.06 -10.14 -10.83
N LEU A 412 5.33 -10.17 -9.73
CA LEU A 412 5.66 -10.94 -8.53
C LEU A 412 5.60 -12.45 -8.75
N ALA A 413 4.61 -12.92 -9.49
CA ALA A 413 4.48 -14.33 -9.86
C ALA A 413 5.66 -14.80 -10.72
N MET A 414 6.12 -14.01 -11.65
CA MET A 414 7.27 -14.33 -12.50
C MET A 414 8.59 -14.41 -11.72
N ALA A 415 8.74 -13.64 -10.65
CA ALA A 415 9.96 -13.61 -9.85
C ALA A 415 10.09 -14.79 -8.87
N SER A 416 8.99 -15.44 -8.48
CA SER A 416 8.99 -16.38 -7.36
C SER A 416 8.69 -17.86 -7.68
N ARG A 417 8.40 -18.27 -8.91
CA ARG A 417 8.07 -19.65 -9.33
C ARG A 417 6.92 -20.32 -8.54
N ILE A 418 5.97 -19.57 -8.08
CA ILE A 418 4.84 -20.09 -7.29
C ILE A 418 3.69 -20.40 -8.26
N ASP A 419 3.51 -21.67 -8.57
CA ASP A 419 2.50 -22.17 -9.52
C ASP A 419 1.05 -21.79 -9.16
N ASP A 420 0.73 -21.69 -7.89
CA ASP A 420 -0.62 -21.36 -7.44
C ASP A 420 -0.94 -19.85 -7.54
N LEU A 421 0.05 -19.00 -7.31
CA LEU A 421 -0.07 -17.58 -7.55
C LEU A 421 -0.24 -17.28 -9.04
N PHE A 422 0.44 -18.08 -9.86
CA PHE A 422 0.37 -18.00 -11.33
C PHE A 422 -1.03 -18.32 -11.87
N LYS A 423 -1.73 -19.28 -11.29
CA LYS A 423 -3.10 -19.65 -11.70
C LYS A 423 -4.12 -18.55 -11.33
N ALA A 424 -4.02 -17.98 -10.15
CA ALA A 424 -4.92 -16.91 -9.70
C ALA A 424 -4.73 -15.61 -10.51
N ILE A 425 -3.48 -15.30 -10.89
CA ILE A 425 -3.13 -14.08 -11.60
C ILE A 425 -3.35 -14.20 -13.11
N LYS A 426 -3.20 -15.40 -13.70
CA LYS A 426 -3.46 -15.68 -15.12
C LYS A 426 -4.93 -15.53 -15.52
N SER A 427 -5.85 -15.43 -14.58
CA SER A 427 -7.27 -15.22 -14.90
C SER A 427 -7.48 -13.78 -15.40
N GLU A 428 -7.09 -13.51 -16.65
CA GLU A 428 -7.50 -12.28 -17.37
C GLU A 428 -9.03 -12.16 -17.48
N GLN A 429 -9.74 -13.25 -17.16
CA GLN A 429 -11.19 -13.34 -17.24
C GLN A 429 -11.87 -12.28 -16.38
N PHE A 430 -11.41 -12.08 -15.13
CA PHE A 430 -11.99 -11.12 -14.21
C PHE A 430 -11.95 -9.68 -14.75
N ILE A 431 -10.80 -9.24 -15.26
CA ILE A 431 -10.67 -7.87 -15.78
C ILE A 431 -11.45 -7.68 -17.09
N ARG A 432 -11.54 -8.73 -17.92
CA ARG A 432 -12.34 -8.68 -19.15
C ARG A 432 -13.84 -8.60 -18.83
N ASP A 433 -14.28 -9.34 -17.83
CA ASP A 433 -15.67 -9.35 -17.41
C ASP A 433 -16.06 -8.02 -16.76
N GLU A 434 -15.25 -7.49 -15.83
CA GLU A 434 -15.43 -6.18 -15.21
C GLU A 434 -15.42 -5.03 -16.25
N ARG A 435 -14.53 -5.10 -17.24
CA ARG A 435 -14.48 -4.11 -18.32
C ARG A 435 -15.70 -4.17 -19.22
N LYS A 436 -16.21 -5.36 -19.49
CA LYS A 436 -17.44 -5.56 -20.27
C LYS A 436 -18.66 -5.00 -19.54
N ASP A 437 -18.76 -5.26 -18.25
CA ASP A 437 -19.84 -4.73 -17.41
C ASP A 437 -19.78 -3.21 -17.33
N PHE A 438 -18.59 -2.64 -17.18
CA PHE A 438 -18.39 -1.20 -17.22
C PHE A 438 -18.83 -0.54 -18.53
N TYR A 439 -18.48 -1.15 -19.68
CA TYR A 439 -18.95 -0.61 -20.97
C TYR A 439 -20.46 -0.70 -21.14
N ASN A 440 -21.06 -1.80 -20.68
CA ASN A 440 -22.51 -1.95 -20.74
C ASN A 440 -23.23 -0.87 -19.90
N GLU A 441 -22.69 -0.56 -18.73
CA GLU A 441 -23.24 0.45 -17.84
C GLU A 441 -23.03 1.88 -18.40
N PHE A 442 -21.86 2.13 -18.98
CA PHE A 442 -21.59 3.36 -19.71
C PHE A 442 -22.55 3.57 -20.86
N ASP A 443 -22.69 2.57 -21.72
CA ASP A 443 -23.55 2.62 -22.91
C ASP A 443 -25.00 2.88 -22.51
N LYS A 444 -25.48 2.18 -21.48
CA LYS A 444 -26.84 2.33 -20.96
C LYS A 444 -27.08 3.75 -20.43
N SER A 445 -26.18 4.22 -19.56
CA SER A 445 -26.27 5.55 -18.96
C SER A 445 -26.18 6.66 -20.01
N PHE A 446 -25.33 6.48 -21.02
CA PHE A 446 -25.17 7.43 -22.10
C PHE A 446 -26.44 7.50 -22.99
N LEU A 447 -26.99 6.35 -23.34
CA LEU A 447 -28.20 6.31 -24.19
C LEU A 447 -29.48 6.74 -23.45
N GLU A 448 -29.50 6.59 -22.13
CA GLU A 448 -30.59 7.20 -21.32
C GLU A 448 -30.57 8.73 -21.38
N LEU A 449 -29.39 9.34 -21.48
CA LEU A 449 -29.22 10.78 -21.61
C LEU A 449 -29.44 11.27 -23.05
N PHE A 450 -28.97 10.48 -24.01
CA PHE A 450 -29.02 10.81 -25.43
C PHE A 450 -29.70 9.69 -26.23
N PRO A 451 -31.04 9.55 -26.09
CA PRO A 451 -31.79 8.45 -26.73
C PRO A 451 -31.66 8.40 -28.25
N HIS A 452 -31.45 9.55 -28.86
CA HIS A 452 -31.36 9.69 -30.32
C HIS A 452 -29.92 9.75 -30.85
N PHE A 453 -28.90 9.59 -29.97
CA PHE A 453 -27.50 9.76 -30.35
C PHE A 453 -27.10 8.91 -31.56
N ILE A 454 -27.45 7.63 -31.58
CA ILE A 454 -27.08 6.72 -32.69
C ILE A 454 -27.70 7.18 -34.01
N THR A 455 -28.94 7.61 -33.98
CA THR A 455 -29.66 8.10 -35.17
C THR A 455 -29.01 9.39 -35.67
N SER A 456 -28.87 10.38 -34.80
CA SER A 456 -28.31 11.69 -35.17
C SER A 456 -26.83 11.59 -35.57
N PHE A 457 -26.04 10.70 -34.91
CA PHE A 457 -24.66 10.44 -35.31
C PHE A 457 -24.56 9.85 -36.73
N ASN A 458 -25.45 8.91 -37.08
CA ASN A 458 -25.50 8.30 -38.39
C ASN A 458 -26.00 9.27 -39.49
N GLU A 459 -26.74 10.31 -39.14
CA GLU A 459 -27.12 11.40 -40.06
C GLU A 459 -25.91 12.25 -40.49
N LEU A 460 -24.84 12.30 -39.71
CA LEU A 460 -23.60 12.98 -40.04
C LEU A 460 -22.69 12.16 -40.98
N LEU A 461 -23.06 10.89 -41.26
CA LEU A 461 -22.21 9.96 -42.03
C LEU A 461 -22.86 9.59 -43.36
N VAL A 462 -22.00 9.39 -44.37
CA VAL A 462 -22.42 8.81 -45.65
C VAL A 462 -23.06 7.44 -45.45
N GLU A 463 -23.95 7.03 -46.33
CA GLU A 463 -24.79 5.84 -46.17
C GLU A 463 -23.96 4.56 -45.91
N GLU A 464 -22.87 4.38 -46.64
CA GLU A 464 -21.90 3.26 -46.44
C GLU A 464 -21.06 3.40 -45.18
N GLY A 465 -21.14 4.52 -44.52
CA GLY A 465 -20.38 4.86 -43.29
C GLY A 465 -21.16 4.62 -42.01
N ARG A 466 -22.46 4.46 -42.08
CA ARG A 466 -23.35 4.33 -40.93
C ARG A 466 -23.02 3.12 -40.08
N ILE A 467 -23.15 3.26 -38.77
CA ILE A 467 -22.82 2.24 -37.80
C ILE A 467 -24.04 1.90 -36.97
N TYR A 468 -24.33 0.60 -36.89
CA TYR A 468 -25.40 0.06 -36.06
C TYR A 468 -24.82 -1.01 -35.14
N PRO A 469 -25.17 -0.97 -33.85
CA PRO A 469 -24.76 -2.03 -32.91
C PRO A 469 -25.38 -3.38 -33.32
N LYS A 470 -24.64 -4.46 -33.06
CA LYS A 470 -25.12 -5.83 -33.26
C LYS A 470 -26.13 -6.19 -32.17
N SER A 471 -26.91 -7.27 -32.42
CA SER A 471 -27.85 -7.79 -31.41
C SER A 471 -27.11 -8.14 -30.10
N GLY A 472 -27.51 -7.46 -29.01
CA GLY A 472 -26.87 -7.62 -27.67
C GLY A 472 -25.79 -6.59 -27.33
N GLU A 473 -25.45 -5.66 -28.22
CA GLU A 473 -24.51 -4.58 -27.98
C GLU A 473 -25.27 -3.23 -28.04
N LEU A 474 -25.04 -2.37 -27.04
CA LEU A 474 -25.73 -1.05 -26.99
C LEU A 474 -24.99 -0.01 -27.82
N LEU A 475 -23.68 0.05 -27.73
CA LEU A 475 -22.82 0.91 -28.55
C LEU A 475 -21.61 0.09 -29.07
N THR A 476 -21.22 0.34 -30.33
CA THR A 476 -19.95 -0.19 -30.87
C THR A 476 -18.76 0.61 -30.30
N THR A 477 -17.54 0.12 -30.50
CA THR A 477 -16.34 0.85 -30.09
C THR A 477 -16.26 2.24 -30.71
N GLU A 478 -16.61 2.36 -31.98
CA GLU A 478 -16.68 3.65 -32.68
C GLU A 478 -17.70 4.59 -32.00
N LEU A 479 -18.90 4.11 -31.74
CA LEU A 479 -19.95 4.91 -31.10
C LEU A 479 -19.55 5.34 -29.68
N ARG A 480 -18.88 4.48 -28.91
CA ARG A 480 -18.36 4.85 -27.57
C ARG A 480 -17.33 5.96 -27.63
N ILE A 481 -16.43 5.93 -28.63
CA ILE A 481 -15.46 7.02 -28.82
C ILE A 481 -16.18 8.35 -29.04
N PHE A 482 -17.19 8.37 -29.90
CA PHE A 482 -17.91 9.60 -30.20
C PHE A 482 -18.94 9.98 -29.13
N ALA A 483 -19.42 9.02 -28.35
CA ALA A 483 -20.18 9.28 -27.13
C ALA A 483 -19.32 10.02 -26.09
N LEU A 484 -18.05 9.63 -25.93
CA LEU A 484 -17.11 10.36 -25.08
C LEU A 484 -16.83 11.77 -25.59
N ILE A 485 -16.65 11.93 -26.91
CA ILE A 485 -16.50 13.26 -27.54
C ILE A 485 -17.76 14.09 -27.33
N ARG A 486 -18.96 13.52 -27.47
CA ARG A 486 -20.25 14.17 -27.16
C ARG A 486 -20.30 14.64 -25.68
N LEU A 487 -19.74 13.86 -24.78
CA LEU A 487 -19.59 14.23 -23.37
C LEU A 487 -18.46 15.22 -23.09
N GLY A 488 -17.76 15.71 -24.12
CA GLY A 488 -16.66 16.67 -23.99
C GLY A 488 -15.29 16.05 -23.71
N VAL A 489 -15.15 14.71 -23.80
CA VAL A 489 -13.85 14.03 -23.67
C VAL A 489 -13.23 13.95 -25.06
N THR A 490 -12.49 14.99 -25.48
CA THR A 490 -11.91 15.12 -26.84
C THR A 490 -10.47 14.63 -26.93
N ASP A 491 -9.76 14.52 -25.80
CA ASP A 491 -8.37 14.08 -25.74
C ASP A 491 -8.24 12.58 -26.06
N SER A 492 -7.44 12.25 -27.07
CA SER A 492 -7.25 10.86 -27.53
C SER A 492 -6.57 9.95 -26.52
N ASN A 493 -5.68 10.48 -25.65
CA ASN A 493 -5.04 9.68 -24.61
C ASN A 493 -6.09 9.28 -23.56
N ARG A 494 -6.94 10.23 -23.17
CA ARG A 494 -8.02 9.97 -22.22
C ARG A 494 -9.03 8.96 -22.78
N ILE A 495 -9.40 9.07 -24.04
CA ILE A 495 -10.30 8.11 -24.71
C ILE A 495 -9.65 6.73 -24.79
N ALA A 496 -8.35 6.65 -25.17
CA ALA A 496 -7.60 5.41 -25.23
C ALA A 496 -7.56 4.71 -23.88
N HIS A 497 -7.30 5.49 -22.84
CA HIS A 497 -7.24 5.02 -21.48
C HIS A 497 -8.62 4.53 -20.98
N PHE A 498 -9.67 5.27 -21.27
CA PHE A 498 -11.04 4.92 -20.94
C PHE A 498 -11.47 3.60 -21.59
N LEU A 499 -11.17 3.43 -22.87
CA LEU A 499 -11.57 2.26 -23.65
C LEU A 499 -10.51 1.12 -23.61
N GLY A 500 -9.38 1.29 -22.91
CA GLY A 500 -8.35 0.27 -22.80
C GLY A 500 -7.71 -0.11 -24.14
N TYR A 501 -7.71 0.79 -25.11
CA TYR A 501 -7.09 0.63 -26.42
C TYR A 501 -5.77 1.40 -26.51
N SER A 502 -4.95 1.05 -27.48
CA SER A 502 -3.76 1.85 -27.80
C SER A 502 -4.18 3.21 -28.36
N LEU A 503 -3.34 4.23 -28.14
CA LEU A 503 -3.54 5.55 -28.70
C LEU A 503 -3.68 5.51 -30.23
N ALA A 504 -2.87 4.68 -30.90
CA ALA A 504 -2.91 4.46 -32.33
C ALA A 504 -4.29 3.91 -32.78
N THR A 505 -4.87 3.02 -32.02
CA THR A 505 -6.19 2.45 -32.28
C THR A 505 -7.29 3.54 -32.26
N ILE A 506 -7.24 4.43 -31.27
CA ILE A 506 -8.20 5.53 -31.17
C ILE A 506 -8.05 6.51 -32.34
N TYR A 507 -6.81 6.87 -32.69
CA TYR A 507 -6.57 7.71 -33.86
C TYR A 507 -7.09 7.09 -35.15
N ASN A 508 -6.92 5.78 -35.32
CA ASN A 508 -7.43 5.06 -36.50
C ASN A 508 -8.96 5.13 -36.58
N TYR A 509 -9.65 4.88 -35.47
CA TYR A 509 -11.13 4.97 -35.43
C TYR A 509 -11.62 6.40 -35.71
N ARG A 510 -11.02 7.41 -35.05
CA ARG A 510 -11.39 8.81 -35.25
C ARG A 510 -11.17 9.22 -36.71
N SER A 511 -10.02 8.91 -37.28
CA SER A 511 -9.69 9.21 -38.69
C SER A 511 -10.61 8.47 -39.67
N LYS A 512 -10.90 7.19 -39.41
CA LYS A 512 -11.81 6.39 -40.21
C LYS A 512 -13.21 7.02 -40.26
N MET A 513 -13.74 7.45 -39.12
CA MET A 513 -15.08 8.05 -39.05
C MET A 513 -15.12 9.44 -39.63
N ARG A 514 -14.11 10.26 -39.40
CA ARG A 514 -13.98 11.59 -39.98
C ARG A 514 -13.94 11.53 -41.50
N ASN A 515 -13.32 10.49 -42.08
CA ASN A 515 -13.31 10.28 -43.54
C ASN A 515 -14.66 9.86 -44.11
N LYS A 516 -15.60 9.42 -43.28
CA LYS A 516 -16.97 9.02 -43.65
C LYS A 516 -18.03 10.11 -43.36
N ALA A 517 -17.60 11.27 -42.88
CA ALA A 517 -18.49 12.39 -42.63
C ALA A 517 -19.02 12.99 -43.94
N ILE A 518 -20.31 13.40 -43.96
CA ILE A 518 -20.93 14.09 -45.10
C ILE A 518 -20.44 15.53 -45.17
N GLY A 519 -20.19 16.18 -44.03
CA GLY A 519 -19.78 17.58 -43.93
C GLY A 519 -18.26 17.78 -43.99
N ASN A 520 -17.84 18.94 -43.44
CA ASN A 520 -16.40 19.25 -43.34
C ASN A 520 -15.73 18.33 -42.30
N LYS A 521 -14.68 17.63 -42.74
CA LYS A 521 -13.92 16.67 -41.92
C LYS A 521 -13.26 17.31 -40.68
N GLU A 522 -12.98 18.62 -40.73
CA GLU A 522 -12.35 19.34 -39.61
C GLU A 522 -13.39 19.71 -38.52
N THR A 523 -14.64 19.93 -38.89
CA THR A 523 -15.70 20.30 -37.96
C THR A 523 -16.54 19.11 -37.45
N PHE A 524 -16.31 17.91 -38.01
CA PHE A 524 -17.09 16.71 -37.70
C PHE A 524 -17.23 16.43 -36.21
N GLU A 525 -16.11 16.49 -35.47
CA GLU A 525 -16.14 16.25 -34.03
C GLU A 525 -16.88 17.36 -33.27
N GLN A 526 -16.83 18.58 -33.78
CA GLN A 526 -17.61 19.71 -33.22
C GLN A 526 -19.10 19.51 -33.46
N GLU A 527 -19.48 18.99 -34.60
CA GLU A 527 -20.87 18.64 -34.93
C GLU A 527 -21.37 17.52 -34.02
N VAL A 528 -20.55 16.48 -33.79
CA VAL A 528 -20.85 15.41 -32.83
C VAL A 528 -21.00 15.95 -31.40
N MET A 529 -20.21 16.92 -31.00
CA MET A 529 -20.35 17.55 -29.69
C MET A 529 -21.66 18.31 -29.50
N ASN A 530 -22.30 18.72 -30.59
CA ASN A 530 -23.55 19.47 -30.58
C ASN A 530 -24.81 18.60 -30.76
N LEU A 531 -24.63 17.28 -31.05
CA LEU A 531 -25.75 16.33 -31.10
C LEU A 531 -26.45 16.25 -29.73
#